data_3d03c85d105d8c98338e78badbdc5b05
#
_entry.id   3d03c85d105d8c98338e78badbdc5b05
#
_cell.length_a   1.000
_cell.length_b   1.000
_cell.length_c   1.000
_cell.angle_alpha   90.00
_cell.angle_beta   90.00
_cell.angle_gamma   90.00
#
_symmetry.space_group_name_H-M   'P 1'
#
loop_
_entity.id
_entity.type
_entity.pdbx_description
1 polymer ?
#
loop_
_entity_poly.entity_id
_entity_poly.type
_entity_poly.pdbx_seq_one_letter_code
_entity_poly.pdbx_strand_id
1 'polypeptide(L)'
;MKYIDALRENTHISEVYLCQQKATYLTKSGKEYESLQLRDKTGVVDAKIWEPGNPGIGDFDELDYVAIDADVILYNNKLQLKISRIRRANEGEYNPGDYMPVSNRDNNEMYAELLGQIQSVQDSYLQTLLRAFFVDDAAFVKRFRLSSAAKSVHHGFIGGLMEHTLSVARLC
;
A
#
# COMPACT_ATOMS: atom_id res chain seq x y z
N MET A 1 -13.15 5.89 7.61
CA MET A 1 -12.82 5.27 6.30
C MET A 1 -13.88 4.24 5.96
N LYS A 2 -14.39 4.28 4.73
CA LYS A 2 -15.34 3.28 4.21
C LYS A 2 -14.56 2.27 3.37
N TYR A 3 -14.50 1.02 3.83
CA TYR A 3 -13.76 -0.04 3.14
C TYR A 3 -14.48 -0.51 1.87
N ILE A 4 -13.71 -1.13 0.95
CA ILE A 4 -14.19 -1.58 -0.37
C ILE A 4 -15.32 -2.61 -0.22
N ASP A 5 -15.25 -3.52 0.74
CA ASP A 5 -16.30 -4.52 1.01
C ASP A 5 -17.63 -3.90 1.51
N ALA A 6 -17.57 -2.69 2.04
CA ALA A 6 -18.74 -1.93 2.52
C ALA A 6 -19.33 -0.98 1.47
N LEU A 7 -18.75 -0.91 0.26
CA LEU A 7 -19.28 -0.05 -0.82
C LEU A 7 -20.67 -0.53 -1.27
N ARG A 8 -21.51 0.42 -1.63
CA ARG A 8 -22.87 0.17 -2.16
C ARG A 8 -23.09 1.02 -3.40
N GLU A 9 -23.77 0.42 -4.38
CA GLU A 9 -24.18 1.12 -5.60
C GLU A 9 -25.00 2.38 -5.29
N ASN A 10 -24.86 3.39 -6.15
CA ASN A 10 -25.55 4.68 -6.04
C ASN A 10 -25.21 5.47 -4.76
N THR A 11 -24.03 5.28 -4.20
CA THR A 11 -23.52 6.08 -3.08
C THR A 11 -22.35 6.94 -3.54
N HIS A 12 -22.25 8.14 -2.96
CA HIS A 12 -21.07 9.00 -3.08
C HIS A 12 -20.11 8.69 -1.93
N ILE A 13 -18.80 8.72 -2.21
CA ILE A 13 -17.74 8.50 -1.23
C ILE A 13 -16.65 9.57 -1.36
N SER A 14 -16.10 9.96 -0.20
CA SER A 14 -14.92 10.81 -0.09
C SER A 14 -13.95 10.09 0.85
N GLU A 15 -12.98 9.38 0.30
CA GLU A 15 -12.15 8.43 1.05
C GLU A 15 -10.73 8.38 0.50
N VAL A 16 -9.81 7.78 1.27
CA VAL A 16 -8.44 7.51 0.82
C VAL A 16 -8.30 6.05 0.48
N TYR A 17 -7.67 5.74 -0.67
CA TYR A 17 -7.30 4.39 -1.10
C TYR A 17 -5.86 4.35 -1.59
N LEU A 18 -5.27 3.15 -1.67
CA LEU A 18 -3.97 2.92 -2.32
C LEU A 18 -4.20 2.73 -3.82
N CYS A 19 -3.56 3.54 -4.66
CA CYS A 19 -3.55 3.36 -6.10
C CYS A 19 -2.62 2.21 -6.47
N GLN A 20 -3.17 1.01 -6.70
CA GLN A 20 -2.37 -0.17 -7.02
C GLN A 20 -1.88 -0.16 -8.46
N GLN A 21 -2.72 0.33 -9.40
CA GLN A 21 -2.41 0.44 -10.82
C GLN A 21 -3.03 1.69 -11.40
N LYS A 22 -2.35 2.29 -12.38
CA LYS A 22 -2.82 3.43 -13.17
C LYS A 22 -2.47 3.20 -14.63
N ALA A 23 -3.45 3.32 -15.52
CA ALA A 23 -3.24 3.21 -16.95
C ALA A 23 -4.14 4.18 -17.72
N THR A 24 -3.58 4.80 -18.75
CA THR A 24 -4.32 5.72 -19.63
C THR A 24 -4.79 4.99 -20.89
N TYR A 25 -6.03 5.21 -21.26
CA TYR A 25 -6.66 4.62 -22.43
C TYR A 25 -7.41 5.68 -23.24
N LEU A 26 -7.73 5.32 -24.48
CA LEU A 26 -8.59 6.11 -25.37
C LEU A 26 -9.98 5.47 -25.46
N THR A 27 -11.00 6.29 -25.40
CA THR A 27 -12.37 5.88 -25.73
C THR A 27 -12.51 5.66 -27.24
N LYS A 28 -13.59 5.02 -27.70
CA LYS A 28 -13.91 4.88 -29.14
C LYS A 28 -14.01 6.23 -29.86
N SER A 29 -14.29 7.31 -29.16
CA SER A 29 -14.35 8.68 -29.68
C SER A 29 -13.02 9.42 -29.61
N GLY A 30 -11.91 8.76 -29.21
CA GLY A 30 -10.58 9.36 -29.14
C GLY A 30 -10.31 10.21 -27.88
N LYS A 31 -11.23 10.23 -26.90
CA LYS A 31 -11.00 10.92 -25.63
C LYS A 31 -10.18 10.06 -24.67
N GLU A 32 -9.22 10.66 -24.01
CA GLU A 32 -8.45 10.00 -22.96
C GLU A 32 -9.28 9.80 -21.70
N TYR A 33 -9.05 8.66 -21.04
CA TYR A 33 -9.51 8.39 -19.69
C TYR A 33 -8.48 7.57 -18.93
N GLU A 34 -8.45 7.69 -17.61
CA GLU A 34 -7.59 6.89 -16.76
C GLU A 34 -8.39 5.75 -16.12
N SER A 35 -7.77 4.58 -16.12
CA SER A 35 -8.26 3.38 -15.43
C SER A 35 -7.37 3.09 -14.27
N LEU A 36 -7.96 3.01 -13.08
CA LEU A 36 -7.24 2.75 -11.83
C LEU A 36 -7.72 1.45 -11.21
N GLN A 37 -6.83 0.79 -10.47
CA GLN A 37 -7.19 -0.18 -9.47
C GLN A 37 -6.86 0.42 -8.10
N LEU A 38 -7.91 0.64 -7.30
CA LEU A 38 -7.78 1.16 -5.96
C LEU A 38 -7.94 0.03 -4.95
N ARG A 39 -7.12 0.06 -3.90
CA ARG A 39 -7.02 -1.02 -2.94
C ARG A 39 -7.16 -0.52 -1.51
N ASP A 40 -7.78 -1.34 -0.67
CA ASP A 40 -7.64 -1.34 0.77
C ASP A 40 -7.40 -2.77 1.30
N LYS A 41 -7.39 -2.98 2.61
CA LYS A 41 -7.18 -4.30 3.23
C LYS A 41 -8.30 -5.31 2.94
N THR A 42 -9.47 -4.85 2.50
CA THR A 42 -10.65 -5.69 2.25
C THR A 42 -10.78 -6.12 0.80
N GLY A 43 -10.11 -5.43 -0.14
CA GLY A 43 -10.18 -5.78 -1.54
C GLY A 43 -9.59 -4.76 -2.50
N VAL A 44 -9.96 -4.94 -3.77
CA VAL A 44 -9.59 -4.06 -4.89
C VAL A 44 -10.87 -3.66 -5.62
N VAL A 45 -10.96 -2.41 -6.04
CA VAL A 45 -12.07 -1.88 -6.84
C VAL A 45 -11.54 -1.14 -8.06
N ASP A 46 -12.18 -1.37 -9.22
CA ASP A 46 -11.90 -0.62 -10.44
C ASP A 46 -12.43 0.81 -10.32
N ALA A 47 -11.64 1.77 -10.80
CA ALA A 47 -12.03 3.17 -10.82
C ALA A 47 -11.70 3.82 -12.18
N LYS A 48 -12.48 4.81 -12.57
CA LYS A 48 -12.32 5.54 -13.82
C LYS A 48 -12.33 7.04 -13.59
N ILE A 49 -11.39 7.71 -14.25
CA ILE A 49 -11.36 9.17 -14.41
C ILE A 49 -11.64 9.44 -15.88
N TRP A 50 -12.86 9.91 -16.17
CA TRP A 50 -13.30 10.13 -17.57
C TRP A 50 -12.79 11.43 -18.16
N GLU A 51 -12.36 12.36 -17.34
CA GLU A 51 -11.84 13.67 -17.73
C GLU A 51 -10.54 13.98 -16.97
N PRO A 52 -9.40 13.38 -17.38
CA PRO A 52 -8.12 13.59 -16.67
C PRO A 52 -7.65 15.05 -16.63
N GLY A 53 -8.07 15.87 -17.60
CA GLY A 53 -7.77 17.31 -17.65
C GLY A 53 -8.65 18.19 -16.74
N ASN A 54 -9.56 17.61 -15.95
CA ASN A 54 -10.40 18.39 -15.05
C ASN A 54 -9.56 18.97 -13.89
N PRO A 55 -9.76 20.24 -13.47
CA PRO A 55 -9.04 20.85 -12.32
C PRO A 55 -9.15 20.09 -11.00
N GLY A 56 -10.15 19.22 -10.87
CA GLY A 56 -10.28 18.32 -9.70
C GLY A 56 -9.33 17.11 -9.69
N ILE A 57 -8.61 16.88 -10.79
CA ILE A 57 -7.68 15.75 -10.94
C ILE A 57 -6.27 16.27 -10.73
N GLY A 58 -5.68 15.93 -9.59
CA GLY A 58 -4.30 16.26 -9.24
C GLY A 58 -3.31 15.17 -9.68
N ASP A 59 -2.02 15.46 -9.58
CA ASP A 59 -0.96 14.52 -9.91
C ASP A 59 -0.81 13.44 -8.84
N PHE A 60 -0.72 12.19 -9.27
CA PHE A 60 -0.45 11.02 -8.45
C PHE A 60 0.11 9.89 -9.31
N ASP A 61 0.80 8.97 -8.69
CA ASP A 61 1.41 7.81 -9.34
C ASP A 61 0.88 6.49 -8.77
N GLU A 62 1.25 5.38 -9.42
CA GLU A 62 1.06 4.05 -8.84
C GLU A 62 1.74 3.97 -7.47
N LEU A 63 1.09 3.29 -6.54
CA LEU A 63 1.48 3.09 -5.14
C LEU A 63 1.37 4.35 -4.25
N ASP A 64 0.83 5.45 -4.76
CA ASP A 64 0.43 6.56 -3.93
C ASP A 64 -0.87 6.26 -3.17
N TYR A 65 -0.98 6.81 -1.97
CA TYR A 65 -2.26 6.94 -1.29
C TYR A 65 -3.00 8.14 -1.89
N VAL A 66 -4.20 7.90 -2.38
CA VAL A 66 -4.98 8.91 -3.08
C VAL A 66 -6.30 9.20 -2.35
N ALA A 67 -6.53 10.47 -2.07
CA ALA A 67 -7.82 10.97 -1.58
C ALA A 67 -8.73 11.21 -2.80
N ILE A 68 -9.88 10.58 -2.81
CA ILE A 68 -10.84 10.62 -3.91
C ILE A 68 -12.21 11.10 -3.48
N ASP A 69 -12.92 11.78 -4.39
CA ASP A 69 -14.37 11.94 -4.39
C ASP A 69 -14.91 11.17 -5.59
N ALA A 70 -15.81 10.23 -5.33
CA ALA A 70 -16.29 9.32 -6.37
C ALA A 70 -17.72 8.84 -6.13
N ASP A 71 -18.41 8.54 -7.23
CA ASP A 71 -19.68 7.84 -7.20
C ASP A 71 -19.46 6.33 -7.42
N VAL A 72 -20.11 5.53 -6.61
CA VAL A 72 -20.10 4.08 -6.73
C VAL A 72 -21.18 3.65 -7.71
N ILE A 73 -20.78 3.09 -8.84
CA ILE A 73 -21.69 2.62 -9.90
C ILE A 73 -21.56 1.12 -10.09
N LEU A 74 -22.56 0.51 -10.72
CA LEU A 74 -22.50 -0.88 -11.17
C LEU A 74 -22.17 -0.92 -12.66
N TYR A 75 -21.07 -1.58 -13.03
CA TYR A 75 -20.70 -1.81 -14.42
C TYR A 75 -20.35 -3.29 -14.63
N ASN A 76 -21.04 -3.95 -15.58
CA ASN A 76 -20.89 -5.39 -15.82
C ASN A 76 -21.01 -6.25 -14.55
N ASN A 77 -22.00 -5.97 -13.71
CA ASN A 77 -22.26 -6.64 -12.43
C ASN A 77 -21.11 -6.53 -11.40
N LYS A 78 -20.21 -5.55 -11.57
CA LYS A 78 -19.15 -5.24 -10.60
C LYS A 78 -19.24 -3.78 -10.17
N LEU A 79 -18.94 -3.52 -8.91
CA LEU A 79 -18.84 -2.15 -8.44
C LEU A 79 -17.63 -1.49 -9.09
N GLN A 80 -17.81 -0.25 -9.52
CA GLN A 80 -16.78 0.60 -10.12
C GLN A 80 -16.91 2.01 -9.54
N LEU A 81 -15.81 2.70 -9.35
CA LEU A 81 -15.79 4.08 -8.89
C LEU A 81 -15.68 5.01 -10.11
N LYS A 82 -16.61 5.95 -10.22
CA LYS A 82 -16.51 7.09 -11.12
C LYS A 82 -15.93 8.27 -10.34
N ILE A 83 -14.66 8.54 -10.55
CA ILE A 83 -13.92 9.58 -9.82
C ILE A 83 -14.21 10.94 -10.44
N SER A 84 -14.57 11.89 -9.58
CA SER A 84 -14.76 13.31 -9.92
C SER A 84 -13.60 14.18 -9.43
N ARG A 85 -12.96 13.79 -8.32
CA ARG A 85 -11.76 14.44 -7.79
C ARG A 85 -10.79 13.40 -7.27
N ILE A 86 -9.51 13.65 -7.44
CA ILE A 86 -8.43 12.83 -6.89
C ILE A 86 -7.20 13.68 -6.65
N ARG A 87 -6.51 13.42 -5.56
CA ARG A 87 -5.19 13.98 -5.25
C ARG A 87 -4.38 12.99 -4.43
N ARG A 88 -3.08 13.17 -4.41
CA ARG A 88 -2.23 12.46 -3.45
C ARG A 88 -2.65 12.83 -2.03
N ALA A 89 -2.78 11.85 -1.16
CA ALA A 89 -3.08 12.05 0.25
C ALA A 89 -1.83 12.53 1.01
N ASN A 90 -2.01 13.41 1.99
CA ASN A 90 -0.92 13.87 2.85
C ASN A 90 -0.63 12.85 3.96
N GLU A 91 0.57 12.92 4.53
CA GLU A 91 0.89 12.17 5.74
C GLU A 91 -0.09 12.52 6.87
N GLY A 92 -0.63 11.49 7.52
CA GLY A 92 -1.63 11.63 8.57
C GLY A 92 -3.08 11.54 8.11
N GLU A 93 -3.38 11.62 6.80
CA GLU A 93 -4.74 11.39 6.27
C GLU A 93 -5.08 9.90 6.14
N TYR A 94 -4.09 9.02 6.25
CA TYR A 94 -4.27 7.58 6.10
C TYR A 94 -3.39 6.78 7.08
N ASN A 95 -3.82 5.56 7.37
CA ASN A 95 -3.04 4.58 8.10
C ASN A 95 -2.66 3.44 7.14
N PRO A 96 -1.36 3.19 6.84
CA PRO A 96 -0.94 2.13 5.92
C PRO A 96 -1.53 0.75 6.21
N GLY A 97 -1.83 0.43 7.48
CA GLY A 97 -2.47 -0.82 7.89
C GLY A 97 -3.90 -1.02 7.34
N ASP A 98 -4.53 0.03 6.82
CA ASP A 98 -5.86 -0.06 6.22
C ASP A 98 -5.84 -0.39 4.72
N TYR A 99 -4.66 -0.45 4.09
CA TYR A 99 -4.52 -0.64 2.64
C TYR A 99 -3.71 -1.86 2.25
N MET A 100 -2.86 -2.34 3.14
CA MET A 100 -2.02 -3.51 2.89
C MET A 100 -2.39 -4.63 3.86
N PRO A 101 -2.39 -5.88 3.43
CA PRO A 101 -2.40 -6.99 4.36
C PRO A 101 -1.26 -6.80 5.37
N VAL A 102 -1.45 -7.26 6.58
CA VAL A 102 -0.41 -7.32 7.61
C VAL A 102 0.10 -8.76 7.67
N SER A 103 1.38 -8.96 7.99
CA SER A 103 1.90 -10.29 8.26
C SER A 103 1.02 -11.02 9.28
N ASN A 104 0.78 -12.31 9.06
CA ASN A 104 0.10 -13.17 10.03
C ASN A 104 0.96 -13.45 11.27
N ARG A 105 2.26 -13.11 11.22
CA ARG A 105 3.19 -13.24 12.34
C ARG A 105 3.19 -11.96 13.16
N ASP A 106 3.30 -12.11 14.47
CA ASP A 106 3.43 -10.95 15.35
C ASP A 106 4.72 -10.19 15.07
N ASN A 107 4.59 -8.87 14.89
CA ASN A 107 5.71 -8.01 14.52
C ASN A 107 6.77 -7.91 15.63
N ASN A 108 6.38 -8.00 16.90
CA ASN A 108 7.32 -7.96 18.02
C ASN A 108 8.08 -9.28 18.16
N GLU A 109 7.40 -10.41 17.94
CA GLU A 109 8.04 -11.74 17.93
C GLU A 109 9.06 -11.84 16.78
N MET A 110 8.72 -11.38 15.58
CA MET A 110 9.65 -11.33 14.46
C MET A 110 10.86 -10.45 14.74
N TYR A 111 10.65 -9.32 15.37
CA TYR A 111 11.76 -8.43 15.74
C TYR A 111 12.65 -9.03 16.82
N ALA A 112 12.08 -9.69 17.83
CA ALA A 112 12.84 -10.40 18.85
C ALA A 112 13.69 -11.54 18.25
N GLU A 113 13.13 -12.29 17.28
CA GLU A 113 13.88 -13.30 16.52
C GLU A 113 15.07 -12.71 15.77
N LEU A 114 14.86 -11.57 15.07
CA LEU A 114 15.94 -10.87 14.38
C LEU A 114 17.05 -10.45 15.33
N LEU A 115 16.72 -9.90 16.49
CA LEU A 115 17.70 -9.53 17.51
C LEU A 115 18.48 -10.74 18.01
N GLY A 116 17.82 -11.88 18.19
CA GLY A 116 18.47 -13.15 18.56
C GLY A 116 19.47 -13.61 17.49
N GLN A 117 19.12 -13.50 16.19
CA GLN A 117 20.04 -13.81 15.10
C GLN A 117 21.25 -12.87 15.07
N ILE A 118 21.03 -11.56 15.26
CA ILE A 118 22.14 -10.57 15.34
C ILE A 118 23.08 -10.90 16.49
N GLN A 119 22.55 -11.31 17.63
CA GLN A 119 23.37 -11.70 18.80
C GLN A 119 24.20 -12.96 18.55
N SER A 120 23.76 -13.87 17.68
CA SER A 120 24.47 -15.10 17.34
C SER A 120 25.64 -14.90 16.38
N VAL A 121 25.75 -13.74 15.74
CA VAL A 121 26.84 -13.41 14.81
C VAL A 121 28.17 -13.36 15.58
N GLN A 122 29.14 -14.19 15.16
CA GLN A 122 30.43 -14.30 15.84
C GLN A 122 31.41 -13.18 15.46
N ASP A 123 31.30 -12.65 14.25
CA ASP A 123 32.16 -11.55 13.80
C ASP A 123 31.74 -10.24 14.50
N SER A 124 32.64 -9.66 15.29
CA SER A 124 32.36 -8.47 16.09
C SER A 124 32.11 -7.21 15.25
N TYR A 125 32.73 -7.10 14.08
CA TYR A 125 32.50 -5.95 13.17
C TYR A 125 31.12 -6.02 12.53
N LEU A 126 30.75 -7.20 12.03
CA LEU A 126 29.41 -7.44 11.47
C LEU A 126 28.33 -7.27 12.55
N GLN A 127 28.55 -7.81 13.74
CA GLN A 127 27.60 -7.64 14.85
C GLN A 127 27.41 -6.15 15.21
N THR A 128 28.50 -5.38 15.27
CA THR A 128 28.45 -3.95 15.56
C THR A 128 27.68 -3.20 14.47
N LEU A 129 27.94 -3.52 13.18
CA LEU A 129 27.23 -2.92 12.05
C LEU A 129 25.73 -3.22 12.12
N LEU A 130 25.36 -4.48 12.33
CA LEU A 130 23.96 -4.89 12.43
C LEU A 130 23.24 -4.20 13.60
N ARG A 131 23.90 -4.09 14.75
CA ARG A 131 23.36 -3.38 15.91
C ARG A 131 23.11 -1.90 15.63
N ALA A 132 24.06 -1.24 14.95
CA ALA A 132 23.91 0.18 14.59
C ALA A 132 22.60 0.45 13.81
N PHE A 133 22.20 -0.45 12.90
CA PHE A 133 20.96 -0.28 12.13
C PHE A 133 19.72 -0.82 12.86
N PHE A 134 19.80 -2.03 13.41
CA PHE A 134 18.63 -2.77 13.90
C PHE A 134 18.37 -2.60 15.41
N VAL A 135 19.21 -1.87 16.12
CA VAL A 135 19.06 -1.61 17.55
C VAL A 135 19.15 -0.11 17.85
N ASP A 136 20.22 0.54 17.37
CA ASP A 136 20.56 1.90 17.80
C ASP A 136 19.85 2.98 16.99
N ASP A 137 19.49 2.71 15.72
CA ASP A 137 18.71 3.62 14.87
C ASP A 137 17.20 3.32 14.97
N ALA A 138 16.54 3.97 15.94
CA ALA A 138 15.10 3.81 16.15
C ALA A 138 14.24 4.19 14.94
N ALA A 139 14.69 5.16 14.10
CA ALA A 139 13.97 5.58 12.91
C ALA A 139 14.06 4.52 11.80
N PHE A 140 15.23 3.93 11.62
CA PHE A 140 15.43 2.81 10.69
C PHE A 140 14.61 1.60 11.15
N VAL A 141 14.69 1.22 12.43
CA VAL A 141 13.94 0.09 13.01
C VAL A 141 12.45 0.25 12.76
N LYS A 142 11.89 1.43 13.04
CA LYS A 142 10.46 1.70 12.81
C LYS A 142 10.08 1.50 11.33
N ARG A 143 10.86 2.06 10.40
CA ARG A 143 10.62 1.88 8.95
C ARG A 143 10.75 0.44 8.53
N PHE A 144 11.82 -0.24 8.91
CA PHE A 144 12.09 -1.64 8.56
C PHE A 144 10.96 -2.57 9.02
N ARG A 145 10.50 -2.42 10.26
CA ARG A 145 9.42 -3.24 10.84
C ARG A 145 8.07 -3.08 10.15
N LEU A 146 7.82 -1.94 9.51
CA LEU A 146 6.57 -1.63 8.83
C LEU A 146 6.67 -1.79 7.31
N SER A 147 7.87 -1.93 6.75
CA SER A 147 8.06 -2.02 5.31
C SER A 147 7.59 -3.35 4.73
N SER A 148 7.07 -3.29 3.50
CA SER A 148 6.87 -4.45 2.65
C SER A 148 8.16 -4.83 1.93
N ALA A 149 8.35 -6.12 1.60
CA ALA A 149 9.50 -6.58 0.84
C ALA A 149 9.34 -6.38 -0.67
N ALA A 150 8.11 -6.21 -1.16
CA ALA A 150 7.82 -6.08 -2.58
C ALA A 150 6.62 -5.17 -2.84
N LYS A 151 6.54 -4.66 -4.06
CA LYS A 151 5.44 -3.80 -4.51
C LYS A 151 4.12 -4.55 -4.68
N SER A 152 4.12 -5.84 -5.03
CA SER A 152 2.86 -6.50 -5.40
C SER A 152 2.74 -8.01 -5.18
N VAL A 153 3.79 -8.80 -5.01
CA VAL A 153 3.66 -10.28 -5.02
C VAL A 153 4.17 -10.93 -3.73
N HIS A 154 5.42 -11.26 -3.58
CA HIS A 154 5.91 -11.92 -2.36
C HIS A 154 6.18 -10.93 -1.24
N HIS A 155 5.59 -11.17 -0.06
CA HIS A 155 5.74 -10.30 1.13
C HIS A 155 5.35 -8.82 0.90
N GLY A 156 4.40 -8.55 -0.02
CA GLY A 156 3.84 -7.24 -0.29
C GLY A 156 2.83 -6.78 0.78
N PHE A 157 3.15 -6.95 2.06
CA PHE A 157 2.34 -6.59 3.22
C PHE A 157 3.18 -5.94 4.31
N ILE A 158 2.54 -5.26 5.25
CA ILE A 158 3.22 -4.62 6.39
C ILE A 158 3.95 -5.67 7.21
N GLY A 159 5.24 -5.42 7.48
CA GLY A 159 6.13 -6.39 8.14
C GLY A 159 6.71 -7.44 7.19
N GLY A 160 6.34 -7.41 5.90
CA GLY A 160 6.81 -8.37 4.91
C GLY A 160 8.32 -8.34 4.70
N LEU A 161 8.96 -7.17 4.78
CA LEU A 161 10.41 -7.05 4.67
C LEU A 161 11.12 -7.79 5.82
N MET A 162 10.65 -7.65 7.04
CA MET A 162 11.20 -8.34 8.20
C MET A 162 10.96 -9.85 8.11
N GLU A 163 9.76 -10.28 7.74
CA GLU A 163 9.44 -11.70 7.56
C GLU A 163 10.29 -12.34 6.46
N HIS A 164 10.47 -11.66 5.34
CA HIS A 164 11.36 -12.09 4.27
C HIS A 164 12.82 -12.19 4.73
N THR A 165 13.32 -11.17 5.42
CA THR A 165 14.68 -11.14 5.98
C THR A 165 14.92 -12.34 6.90
N LEU A 166 14.00 -12.63 7.81
CA LEU A 166 14.08 -13.79 8.71
C LEU A 166 14.05 -15.11 7.93
N SER A 167 13.22 -15.21 6.90
CA SER A 167 13.13 -16.40 6.07
C SER A 167 14.43 -16.68 5.33
N VAL A 168 15.07 -15.65 4.78
CA VAL A 168 16.38 -15.77 4.09
C VAL A 168 17.48 -16.10 5.11
N ALA A 169 17.53 -15.40 6.23
CA ALA A 169 18.56 -15.61 7.25
C ALA A 169 18.55 -17.03 7.86
N ARG A 170 17.40 -17.71 7.90
CA ARG A 170 17.29 -19.10 8.35
C ARG A 170 17.87 -20.11 7.35
N LEU A 171 18.07 -19.71 6.08
CA LEU A 171 18.61 -20.57 5.03
C LEU A 171 20.14 -20.47 4.92
N CYS A 172 20.75 -19.47 5.57
CA CYS A 172 22.19 -19.23 5.61
C CYS A 172 22.83 -19.86 6.85
#